data_4b1182d301e1e4f35213882742521ac9
#
_entry.id   4b1182d301e1e4f35213882742521ac9
#
_cell.length_a   1.000
_cell.length_b   1.000
_cell.length_c   1.000
_cell.angle_alpha   90.00
_cell.angle_beta   90.00
_cell.angle_gamma   90.00
#
_symmetry.space_group_name_H-M   'P 1'
#
loop_
_entity.id
_entity.type
_entity.pdbx_description
1 polymer ?
#
loop_
_entity_poly.entity_id
_entity_poly.type
_entity_poly.pdbx_seq_one_letter_code
_entity_poly.pdbx_strand_id
1 'polypeptide(L)'
;MERREGAEESTGQTSTRRTPSRASVSPGLDRVRTAARLEARERFTALLHHVDAGLLCRAYFWLKRDAAAGVDGITWQEYGEDLEPKLADLHARIHRGAYRAQPSRRQYIPKSDGRQRPLGIAALEDKIVQRAMVEVLNAIYEEDFLGFSYGFRPAVRMMHWTRSRSGSATRG
;
A
#
# COMPACT_ATOMS: atom_id res chain seq x y z
N MET A 1 -4.71 -61.95 -15.09
CA MET A 1 -5.66 -60.83 -15.28
C MET A 1 -5.42 -59.82 -14.14
N GLU A 2 -4.54 -58.87 -14.37
CA GLU A 2 -4.20 -57.83 -13.41
C GLU A 2 -4.84 -56.53 -13.87
N ARG A 3 -5.69 -55.95 -12.99
CA ARG A 3 -6.41 -54.71 -13.22
C ARG A 3 -5.58 -53.57 -12.58
N ARG A 4 -5.00 -52.74 -13.40
CA ARG A 4 -4.33 -51.49 -12.94
C ARG A 4 -5.40 -50.48 -12.61
N GLU A 5 -5.42 -50.05 -11.35
CA GLU A 5 -6.18 -48.90 -10.89
C GLU A 5 -5.43 -47.59 -11.21
N GLY A 6 -6.17 -46.62 -11.75
CA GLY A 6 -5.63 -45.36 -12.18
C GLY A 6 -5.34 -44.42 -11.00
N ALA A 7 -4.19 -43.77 -11.06
CA ALA A 7 -3.83 -42.68 -10.17
C ALA A 7 -4.59 -41.41 -10.58
N GLU A 8 -5.39 -40.86 -9.69
CA GLU A 8 -5.99 -39.53 -9.83
C GLU A 8 -4.94 -38.46 -9.60
N GLU A 9 -4.68 -37.69 -10.64
CA GLU A 9 -3.77 -36.55 -10.64
C GLU A 9 -4.49 -35.34 -10.02
N SER A 10 -4.17 -35.02 -8.75
CA SER A 10 -4.63 -33.84 -8.03
C SER A 10 -3.91 -32.61 -8.56
N THR A 11 -4.54 -31.91 -9.51
CA THR A 11 -4.10 -30.58 -9.96
C THR A 11 -4.34 -29.54 -8.88
N GLY A 12 -3.35 -29.34 -8.02
CA GLY A 12 -3.30 -28.23 -7.08
C GLY A 12 -3.22 -26.90 -7.82
N GLN A 13 -4.34 -26.19 -7.92
CA GLN A 13 -4.38 -24.82 -8.38
C GLN A 13 -3.70 -23.93 -7.33
N THR A 14 -2.42 -23.64 -7.55
CA THR A 14 -1.73 -22.55 -6.84
C THR A 14 -2.33 -21.23 -7.31
N SER A 15 -3.23 -20.68 -6.49
CA SER A 15 -3.73 -19.31 -6.65
C SER A 15 -2.57 -18.32 -6.54
N THR A 16 -1.98 -17.98 -7.67
CA THR A 16 -1.00 -16.90 -7.78
C THR A 16 -1.70 -15.60 -7.43
N ARG A 17 -1.50 -15.12 -6.22
CA ARG A 17 -1.99 -13.86 -5.69
C ARG A 17 -1.40 -12.73 -6.55
N ARG A 18 -2.13 -12.33 -7.58
CA ARG A 18 -1.78 -11.18 -8.42
C ARG A 18 -1.71 -9.95 -7.53
N THR A 19 -0.53 -9.44 -7.29
CA THR A 19 -0.32 -8.08 -6.78
C THR A 19 -1.06 -7.13 -7.72
N PRO A 20 -1.96 -6.24 -7.22
CA PRO A 20 -2.65 -5.31 -8.08
C PRO A 20 -1.63 -4.52 -8.87
N SER A 21 -1.68 -4.63 -10.19
CA SER A 21 -0.85 -3.90 -11.12
C SER A 21 -1.05 -2.40 -10.89
N ARG A 22 0.03 -1.63 -11.02
CA ARG A 22 0.10 -0.15 -11.01
C ARG A 22 -0.89 0.53 -12.01
N ALA A 23 -1.65 -0.26 -12.76
CA ALA A 23 -2.53 0.15 -13.88
C ALA A 23 -3.88 0.76 -13.47
N SER A 24 -4.21 0.96 -12.18
CA SER A 24 -5.47 1.58 -11.75
C SER A 24 -5.28 2.89 -10.99
N VAL A 25 -4.25 3.64 -11.31
CA VAL A 25 -4.07 4.99 -10.75
C VAL A 25 -5.09 5.93 -11.42
N SER A 26 -5.74 6.82 -10.64
CA SER A 26 -6.67 7.78 -11.24
C SER A 26 -5.94 8.71 -12.20
N PRO A 27 -6.57 9.13 -13.32
CA PRO A 27 -5.95 10.07 -14.28
C PRO A 27 -5.47 11.38 -13.64
N GLY A 28 -6.08 11.76 -12.50
CA GLY A 28 -5.66 12.92 -11.71
C GLY A 28 -4.28 12.72 -11.07
N LEU A 29 -4.04 11.57 -10.47
CA LEU A 29 -2.75 11.26 -9.85
C LEU A 29 -1.62 11.06 -10.89
N ASP A 30 -1.95 10.61 -12.10
CA ASP A 30 -0.95 10.52 -13.18
C ASP A 30 -0.50 11.92 -13.65
N ARG A 31 -1.41 12.91 -13.66
CA ARG A 31 -1.03 14.30 -13.93
C ARG A 31 -0.13 14.88 -12.83
N VAL A 32 -0.44 14.60 -11.56
CA VAL A 32 0.42 15.00 -10.42
C VAL A 32 1.81 14.38 -10.57
N ARG A 33 1.90 13.10 -10.87
CA ARG A 33 3.18 12.40 -11.09
C ARG A 33 3.98 13.01 -12.24
N THR A 34 3.31 13.32 -13.36
CA THR A 34 3.95 13.95 -14.50
C THR A 34 4.49 15.34 -14.14
N ALA A 35 3.71 16.15 -13.43
CA ALA A 35 4.16 17.46 -12.96
C ALA A 35 5.36 17.36 -12.02
N ALA A 36 5.32 16.46 -11.03
CA ALA A 36 6.42 16.21 -10.11
C ALA A 36 7.71 15.79 -10.83
N ARG A 37 7.59 14.99 -11.88
CA ARG A 37 8.75 14.57 -12.70
C ARG A 37 9.36 15.71 -13.51
N LEU A 38 8.54 16.61 -14.03
CA LEU A 38 8.99 17.69 -14.90
C LEU A 38 9.55 18.86 -14.11
N GLU A 39 9.00 19.14 -12.92
CA GLU A 39 9.32 20.32 -12.12
C GLU A 39 9.60 19.94 -10.65
N ALA A 40 10.85 19.61 -10.35
CA ALA A 40 11.28 19.19 -9.00
C ALA A 40 11.05 20.24 -7.89
N ARG A 41 10.69 21.49 -8.24
CA ARG A 41 10.37 22.57 -7.29
C ARG A 41 8.89 22.93 -7.26
N GLU A 42 8.04 22.17 -7.97
CA GLU A 42 6.60 22.42 -7.99
C GLU A 42 6.00 22.27 -6.58
N ARG A 43 5.13 23.21 -6.21
CA ARG A 43 4.40 23.20 -4.94
C ARG A 43 2.98 22.69 -5.13
N PHE A 44 2.72 21.48 -4.68
CA PHE A 44 1.38 20.90 -4.70
C PHE A 44 0.58 21.36 -3.47
N THR A 45 -0.38 22.25 -3.67
CA THR A 45 -1.17 22.86 -2.57
C THR A 45 -2.57 22.27 -2.43
N ALA A 46 -3.10 21.62 -3.46
CA ALA A 46 -4.49 21.16 -3.51
C ALA A 46 -4.55 19.65 -3.81
N LEU A 47 -4.04 18.80 -2.90
CA LEU A 47 -3.99 17.35 -3.10
C LEU A 47 -5.21 16.59 -2.58
N LEU A 48 -6.01 17.21 -1.70
CA LEU A 48 -7.11 16.53 -1.02
C LEU A 48 -8.20 16.06 -2.00
N HIS A 49 -8.43 16.78 -3.10
CA HIS A 49 -9.43 16.41 -4.10
C HIS A 49 -9.10 15.08 -4.83
N HIS A 50 -7.86 14.60 -4.73
CA HIS A 50 -7.49 13.28 -5.25
C HIS A 50 -7.91 12.12 -4.32
N VAL A 51 -8.27 12.44 -3.07
CA VAL A 51 -8.84 11.46 -2.13
C VAL A 51 -10.33 11.33 -2.41
N ASP A 52 -10.66 10.72 -3.53
CA ASP A 52 -12.03 10.44 -3.93
C ASP A 52 -12.56 9.11 -3.32
N ALA A 53 -13.86 8.88 -3.43
CA ALA A 53 -14.49 7.66 -2.92
C ALA A 53 -13.91 6.39 -3.57
N GLY A 54 -13.51 6.48 -4.85
CA GLY A 54 -12.87 5.38 -5.56
C GLY A 54 -11.49 5.05 -5.01
N LEU A 55 -10.69 6.06 -4.63
CA LEU A 55 -9.39 5.85 -3.99
C LEU A 55 -9.57 5.26 -2.57
N LEU A 56 -10.54 5.74 -1.80
CA LEU A 56 -10.86 5.17 -0.48
C LEU A 56 -11.28 3.70 -0.58
N CYS A 57 -12.10 3.36 -1.57
CA CYS A 57 -12.50 1.99 -1.85
C CYS A 57 -11.28 1.11 -2.20
N ARG A 58 -10.41 1.56 -3.08
CA ARG A 58 -9.15 0.86 -3.39
C ARG A 58 -8.26 0.73 -2.14
N ALA A 59 -8.13 1.80 -1.36
CA ALA A 59 -7.35 1.80 -0.12
C ALA A 59 -7.85 0.74 0.86
N TYR A 60 -9.17 0.59 1.04
CA TYR A 60 -9.77 -0.46 1.84
C TYR A 60 -9.37 -1.87 1.35
N PHE A 61 -9.44 -2.14 0.04
CA PHE A 61 -9.06 -3.45 -0.52
C PHE A 61 -7.55 -3.72 -0.48
N TRP A 62 -6.71 -2.71 -0.36
CA TRP A 62 -5.26 -2.89 -0.17
C TRP A 62 -4.86 -3.18 1.27
N LEU A 63 -5.75 -2.98 2.23
CA LEU A 63 -5.46 -3.33 3.61
C LEU A 63 -5.40 -4.85 3.79
N LYS A 64 -4.62 -5.26 4.79
CA LYS A 64 -4.55 -6.66 5.18
C LYS A 64 -5.85 -7.06 5.89
N ARG A 65 -6.56 -8.09 5.38
CA ARG A 65 -7.87 -8.51 5.85
C ARG A 65 -7.90 -9.01 7.30
N ASP A 66 -6.81 -9.64 7.72
CA ASP A 66 -6.60 -10.21 9.05
C ASP A 66 -5.76 -9.29 9.96
N ALA A 67 -5.70 -7.97 9.63
CA ALA A 67 -5.02 -7.01 10.47
C ALA A 67 -5.79 -6.77 11.77
N ALA A 68 -5.06 -6.61 12.88
CA ALA A 68 -5.66 -6.33 14.18
C ALA A 68 -6.56 -5.08 14.14
N ALA A 69 -7.74 -5.17 14.74
CA ALA A 69 -8.66 -4.05 14.91
C ALA A 69 -8.06 -2.95 15.79
N GLY A 70 -8.48 -1.71 15.56
CA GLY A 70 -8.07 -0.54 16.32
C GLY A 70 -8.73 -0.46 17.70
N VAL A 71 -8.88 0.77 18.21
CA VAL A 71 -9.56 1.05 19.48
C VAL A 71 -11.06 0.84 19.38
N ASP A 72 -11.63 1.03 18.18
CA ASP A 72 -13.02 0.84 17.84
C ASP A 72 -13.47 -0.63 17.76
N GLY A 73 -12.50 -1.55 17.75
CA GLY A 73 -12.76 -2.99 17.63
C GLY A 73 -13.20 -3.45 16.22
N ILE A 74 -13.38 -2.53 15.27
CA ILE A 74 -13.91 -2.83 13.95
C ILE A 74 -12.87 -3.58 13.12
N THR A 75 -13.29 -4.74 12.59
CA THR A 75 -12.47 -5.57 11.69
C THR A 75 -12.68 -5.17 10.22
N TRP A 76 -11.80 -5.65 9.36
CA TRP A 76 -11.93 -5.46 7.91
C TRP A 76 -13.27 -6.02 7.38
N GLN A 77 -13.69 -7.20 7.85
CA GLN A 77 -14.91 -7.89 7.43
C GLN A 77 -16.16 -7.11 7.84
N GLU A 78 -16.27 -6.72 9.11
CA GLU A 78 -17.43 -5.96 9.65
C GLU A 78 -17.57 -4.57 8.99
N TYR A 79 -16.47 -3.92 8.65
CA TYR A 79 -16.53 -2.67 7.90
C TYR A 79 -17.05 -2.89 6.47
N GLY A 80 -16.68 -4.03 5.87
CA GLY A 80 -17.05 -4.40 4.50
C GLY A 80 -18.53 -4.73 4.30
N GLU A 81 -19.30 -5.03 5.36
CA GLU A 81 -20.73 -5.33 5.25
C GLU A 81 -21.55 -4.16 4.67
N ASP A 82 -21.17 -2.90 5.02
CA ASP A 82 -21.79 -1.68 4.50
C ASP A 82 -20.73 -0.75 3.93
N LEU A 83 -19.89 -1.24 3.05
CA LEU A 83 -18.70 -0.54 2.58
C LEU A 83 -19.01 0.79 1.90
N GLU A 84 -19.93 0.80 0.93
CA GLU A 84 -20.22 2.00 0.11
C GLU A 84 -20.75 3.18 0.94
N PRO A 85 -21.79 3.03 1.78
CA PRO A 85 -22.28 4.14 2.59
C PRO A 85 -21.25 4.61 3.62
N LYS A 86 -20.45 3.71 4.24
CA LYS A 86 -19.40 4.06 5.16
C LYS A 86 -18.29 4.86 4.47
N LEU A 87 -17.86 4.48 3.27
CA LEU A 87 -16.87 5.22 2.49
C LEU A 87 -17.39 6.56 1.98
N ALA A 88 -18.68 6.65 1.61
CA ALA A 88 -19.29 7.91 1.21
C ALA A 88 -19.34 8.91 2.39
N ASP A 89 -19.70 8.46 3.59
CA ASP A 89 -19.67 9.29 4.80
C ASP A 89 -18.23 9.69 5.15
N LEU A 90 -17.28 8.76 5.13
CA LEU A 90 -15.86 9.05 5.37
C LEU A 90 -15.33 10.11 4.39
N HIS A 91 -15.61 9.95 3.09
CA HIS A 91 -15.26 10.92 2.06
C HIS A 91 -15.84 12.31 2.38
N ALA A 92 -17.15 12.38 2.69
CA ALA A 92 -17.81 13.62 3.04
C ALA A 92 -17.20 14.29 4.29
N ARG A 93 -16.84 13.50 5.33
CA ARG A 93 -16.17 14.02 6.54
C ARG A 93 -14.78 14.56 6.24
N ILE A 94 -14.01 13.89 5.39
CA ILE A 94 -12.67 14.33 4.97
C ILE A 94 -12.78 15.69 4.25
N HIS A 95 -13.64 15.80 3.24
CA HIS A 95 -13.75 17.01 2.41
C HIS A 95 -14.37 18.21 3.13
N ARG A 96 -15.21 17.97 4.15
CA ARG A 96 -15.73 19.04 5.03
C ARG A 96 -14.75 19.45 6.14
N GLY A 97 -13.59 18.81 6.26
CA GLY A 97 -12.67 19.02 7.37
C GLY A 97 -13.18 18.52 8.72
N ALA A 98 -14.23 17.71 8.74
CA ALA A 98 -14.85 17.14 9.95
C ALA A 98 -14.22 15.79 10.38
N TYR A 99 -13.37 15.20 9.53
CA TYR A 99 -12.68 13.96 9.87
C TYR A 99 -11.73 14.19 11.05
N ARG A 100 -11.78 13.27 12.02
CA ARG A 100 -10.87 13.22 13.16
C ARG A 100 -10.37 11.80 13.34
N ALA A 101 -9.06 11.64 13.32
CA ALA A 101 -8.43 10.34 13.57
C ALA A 101 -8.69 9.89 15.02
N GLN A 102 -8.93 8.60 15.20
CA GLN A 102 -9.12 8.02 16.52
C GLN A 102 -7.78 7.73 17.23
N PRO A 103 -7.76 7.64 18.57
CA PRO A 103 -6.57 7.19 19.29
C PRO A 103 -6.15 5.80 18.85
N SER A 104 -4.84 5.57 18.70
CA SER A 104 -4.33 4.23 18.38
C SER A 104 -4.38 3.32 19.61
N ARG A 105 -4.84 2.07 19.44
CA ARG A 105 -4.75 1.04 20.45
C ARG A 105 -3.30 0.62 20.62
N ARG A 106 -2.76 0.75 21.85
CA ARG A 106 -1.38 0.35 22.14
C ARG A 106 -1.29 -1.15 22.40
N GLN A 107 -0.34 -1.79 21.73
CA GLN A 107 0.03 -3.18 21.95
C GLN A 107 1.53 -3.31 22.08
N TYR A 108 2.00 -4.20 22.96
CA TYR A 108 3.42 -4.43 23.15
C TYR A 108 3.85 -5.71 22.42
N ILE A 109 4.95 -5.61 21.70
CA ILE A 109 5.55 -6.73 20.95
C ILE A 109 6.92 -7.02 21.56
N PRO A 110 7.25 -8.28 21.90
CA PRO A 110 8.56 -8.66 22.41
C PRO A 110 9.63 -8.45 21.31
N LYS A 111 10.78 -7.94 21.73
CA LYS A 111 11.99 -7.87 20.93
C LYS A 111 12.88 -9.08 21.20
N SER A 112 13.82 -9.36 20.28
CA SER A 112 14.82 -10.43 20.44
C SER A 112 15.74 -10.25 21.66
N ASP A 113 15.85 -9.01 22.17
CA ASP A 113 16.65 -8.64 23.36
C ASP A 113 15.85 -8.74 24.69
N GLY A 114 14.63 -9.31 24.66
CA GLY A 114 13.74 -9.45 25.83
C GLY A 114 12.97 -8.18 26.19
N ARG A 115 13.27 -7.02 25.60
CA ARG A 115 12.50 -5.78 25.83
C ARG A 115 11.18 -5.80 25.04
N GLN A 116 10.24 -4.95 25.46
CA GLN A 116 8.98 -4.76 24.74
C GLN A 116 9.01 -3.49 23.88
N ARG A 117 8.44 -3.58 22.68
CA ARG A 117 8.23 -2.44 21.79
C ARG A 117 6.75 -2.09 21.73
N PRO A 118 6.34 -0.86 22.07
CA PRO A 118 4.97 -0.43 21.88
C PRO A 118 4.67 -0.29 20.37
N LEU A 119 3.52 -0.80 19.96
CA LEU A 119 2.95 -0.65 18.62
C LEU A 119 1.60 0.04 18.76
N GLY A 120 1.38 1.11 17.98
CA GLY A 120 0.08 1.75 17.83
C GLY A 120 -0.71 1.08 16.70
N ILE A 121 -1.91 0.59 17.02
CA ILE A 121 -2.84 0.02 16.03
C ILE A 121 -3.93 1.06 15.79
N ALA A 122 -3.95 1.64 14.60
CA ALA A 122 -4.95 2.63 14.20
C ALA A 122 -6.33 1.97 13.98
N ALA A 123 -7.41 2.73 14.11
CA ALA A 123 -8.75 2.35 13.69
C ALA A 123 -8.80 2.02 12.19
N LEU A 124 -9.80 1.27 11.75
CA LEU A 124 -9.85 0.83 10.35
C LEU A 124 -10.02 2.00 9.38
N GLU A 125 -10.89 2.97 9.69
CA GLU A 125 -11.04 4.18 8.88
C GLU A 125 -9.73 4.96 8.76
N ASP A 126 -8.98 5.09 9.86
CA ASP A 126 -7.68 5.75 9.85
C ASP A 126 -6.67 5.04 8.95
N LYS A 127 -6.70 3.69 8.94
CA LYS A 127 -5.86 2.89 8.01
C LYS A 127 -6.25 3.15 6.55
N ILE A 128 -7.55 3.26 6.25
CA ILE A 128 -8.05 3.56 4.90
C ILE A 128 -7.56 4.94 4.46
N VAL A 129 -7.74 5.96 5.30
CA VAL A 129 -7.30 7.33 5.02
C VAL A 129 -5.78 7.39 4.83
N GLN A 130 -5.02 6.80 5.75
CA GLN A 130 -3.56 6.73 5.65
C GLN A 130 -3.12 6.05 4.35
N ARG A 131 -3.76 4.94 3.96
CA ARG A 131 -3.43 4.23 2.73
C ARG A 131 -3.76 5.06 1.49
N ALA A 132 -4.89 5.75 1.47
CA ALA A 132 -5.26 6.67 0.39
C ALA A 132 -4.27 7.83 0.28
N MET A 133 -3.89 8.44 1.41
CA MET A 133 -2.88 9.51 1.44
C MET A 133 -1.51 9.04 0.95
N VAL A 134 -1.09 7.83 1.28
CA VAL A 134 0.16 7.24 0.77
C VAL A 134 0.16 7.19 -0.76
N GLU A 135 -0.96 6.85 -1.41
CA GLU A 135 -1.04 6.82 -2.88
C GLU A 135 -0.90 8.22 -3.50
N VAL A 136 -1.53 9.23 -2.87
CA VAL A 136 -1.41 10.63 -3.31
C VAL A 136 0.03 11.11 -3.16
N LEU A 137 0.66 10.86 -2.01
CA LEU A 137 2.03 11.28 -1.73
C LEU A 137 3.06 10.53 -2.60
N ASN A 138 2.83 9.24 -2.87
CA ASN A 138 3.68 8.48 -3.78
C ASN A 138 3.68 9.02 -5.22
N ALA A 139 2.59 9.68 -5.65
CA ALA A 139 2.55 10.33 -6.95
C ALA A 139 3.58 11.46 -7.07
N ILE A 140 4.01 12.03 -5.96
CA ILE A 140 5.01 13.12 -5.89
C ILE A 140 6.38 12.54 -5.50
N TYR A 141 6.48 11.96 -4.31
CA TYR A 141 7.76 11.60 -3.72
C TYR A 141 8.49 10.43 -4.40
N GLU A 142 7.77 9.55 -5.12
CA GLU A 142 8.44 8.49 -5.88
C GLU A 142 9.31 9.02 -7.02
N GLU A 143 9.00 10.21 -7.53
CA GLU A 143 9.80 10.87 -8.56
C GLU A 143 11.05 11.56 -7.96
N ASP A 144 10.98 11.97 -6.69
CA ASP A 144 12.09 12.64 -5.98
C ASP A 144 13.07 11.65 -5.32
N PHE A 145 12.65 10.40 -5.11
CA PHE A 145 13.50 9.43 -4.42
C PHE A 145 14.71 9.02 -5.26
N LEU A 146 15.87 9.14 -4.66
CA LEU A 146 17.13 8.63 -5.22
C LEU A 146 17.10 7.09 -5.31
N GLY A 147 17.80 6.54 -6.30
CA GLY A 147 17.80 5.09 -6.59
C GLY A 147 18.24 4.16 -5.46
N PHE A 148 18.85 4.70 -4.40
CA PHE A 148 19.28 3.96 -3.20
C PHE A 148 18.31 4.09 -2.00
N SER A 149 17.17 4.77 -2.16
CA SER A 149 16.15 4.88 -1.12
C SER A 149 15.22 3.68 -1.15
N TYR A 150 15.35 2.75 -0.18
CA TYR A 150 14.61 1.48 -0.17
C TYR A 150 13.54 1.38 0.91
N GLY A 151 13.53 2.31 1.89
CA GLY A 151 12.60 2.25 3.02
C GLY A 151 11.15 2.53 2.64
N PHE A 152 10.23 1.60 2.95
CA PHE A 152 8.78 1.76 2.78
C PHE A 152 8.28 2.06 1.35
N ARG A 153 9.10 1.84 0.34
CA ARG A 153 8.69 2.03 -1.06
C ARG A 153 7.86 0.84 -1.55
N PRO A 154 6.89 1.06 -2.46
CA PRO A 154 6.28 -0.02 -3.23
C PRO A 154 7.42 -0.83 -3.86
N ALA A 155 7.34 -2.16 -3.83
CA ALA A 155 8.42 -3.05 -4.24
C ALA A 155 9.00 -2.64 -5.59
N VAL A 156 10.04 -1.83 -5.56
CA VAL A 156 10.93 -1.63 -6.69
C VAL A 156 11.64 -2.96 -6.83
N ARG A 157 11.34 -3.68 -7.90
CA ARG A 157 12.05 -4.89 -8.31
C ARG A 157 13.54 -4.56 -8.22
N MET A 158 14.23 -5.19 -7.28
CA MET A 158 15.65 -5.05 -7.08
C MET A 158 16.32 -5.38 -8.42
N MET A 159 16.61 -4.36 -9.22
CA MET A 159 17.44 -4.53 -10.39
C MET A 159 18.82 -4.91 -9.87
N HIS A 160 19.17 -6.16 -10.06
CA HIS A 160 20.50 -6.69 -9.82
C HIS A 160 21.49 -5.76 -10.54
N TRP A 161 22.17 -4.94 -9.77
CA TRP A 161 23.28 -4.14 -10.26
C TRP A 161 24.47 -5.09 -10.46
N THR A 162 24.50 -5.76 -11.62
CA THR A 162 25.68 -6.45 -12.09
C THR A 162 26.68 -5.38 -12.51
N ARG A 163 27.59 -5.08 -11.60
CA ARG A 163 28.78 -4.27 -11.88
C ARG A 163 29.60 -5.00 -12.93
N SER A 164 29.43 -4.65 -14.18
CA SER A 164 30.38 -5.02 -15.24
C SER A 164 31.73 -4.40 -14.91
N ARG A 165 32.61 -5.19 -14.33
CA ARG A 165 34.04 -4.88 -14.30
C ARG A 165 34.56 -5.12 -15.72
N SER A 166 34.51 -4.11 -16.57
CA SER A 166 35.36 -4.06 -17.75
C SER A 166 36.80 -3.81 -17.29
N GLY A 167 37.55 -4.89 -17.13
CA GLY A 167 38.99 -4.81 -16.97
C GLY A 167 39.61 -4.46 -18.31
N SER A 168 40.01 -3.22 -18.49
CA SER A 168 40.97 -2.87 -19.53
C SER A 168 42.37 -3.28 -19.05
N ALA A 169 42.83 -4.44 -19.47
CA ALA A 169 44.23 -4.79 -19.43
C ALA A 169 44.94 -4.01 -20.55
N THR A 170 45.63 -2.95 -20.21
CA THR A 170 46.59 -2.31 -21.11
C THR A 170 47.93 -2.97 -20.88
N ARG A 171 48.39 -3.71 -21.87
CA ARG A 171 49.82 -4.08 -21.99
C ARG A 171 50.54 -2.89 -22.59
N GLY A 172 51.69 -2.56 -22.04
CA GLY A 172 52.73 -1.72 -22.55
C GLY A 172 53.97 -1.94 -21.75
#